data_06b1bb9f6371ec477a720df711f3bbcb
#
_entry.id   06b1bb9f6371ec477a720df711f3bbcb
#
_cell.length_a   1.000
_cell.length_b   1.000
_cell.length_c   1.000
_cell.angle_alpha   90.00
_cell.angle_beta   90.00
_cell.angle_gamma   90.00
#
_symmetry.space_group_name_H-M   'P 1'
#
loop_
_entity.id
_entity.type
_entity.pdbx_description
1 polymer ?
#
loop_
_entity_poly.entity_id
_entity_poly.type
_entity_poly.pdbx_seq_one_letter_code
_entity_poly.pdbx_strand_id
1 'polypeptide(L)'
;MAEKAYIVEAVRTAGGKRDGKLSLWHPADLGAKVLDEITARLDMDPALVDDVVFGCVDQVGAQSGNVARNAILSSSYPESVPGTSVDRQCGSSQQAIHFAIQAVMSGTQDIVIGGGVEVMSMVPIGASVKDGYDAGHGFPFDSDGIKARYPGVFFSQFTGAELVAKKWNLSREDLDQFALESHQKAANATELKYFDREILPVQAKNAEGIEEMVTADEGIRFDASLEKLAGLKTVSEGGVITAGNASQITDGAAAVLVCNEAGLKKINANPRAEIVSISVVGDDPVYMLTGPIPASHKALSVANLSIDDIDLYEVNEAFAPVPLAWAAELKADRTKLNVNGGAMALGHPLGATGAKLMTTLLHELERREGTYALQAICEGGGTANATIIKRVV
;
A
#
# COMPACT_ATOMS: atom_id res chain seq x y z
N MET A 1 2.05 10.44 -29.37
CA MET A 1 2.78 9.56 -28.44
C MET A 1 2.15 9.83 -27.07
N ALA A 2 2.06 8.84 -26.19
CA ALA A 2 1.62 9.08 -24.83
C ALA A 2 2.62 10.02 -24.13
N GLU A 3 2.13 10.89 -23.27
CA GLU A 3 3.00 11.77 -22.48
C GLU A 3 3.74 10.96 -21.40
N LYS A 4 4.82 11.49 -20.89
CA LYS A 4 5.50 10.91 -19.74
C LYS A 4 4.76 11.27 -18.46
N ALA A 5 4.81 10.38 -17.48
CA ALA A 5 4.29 10.61 -16.15
C ALA A 5 5.44 10.63 -15.13
N TYR A 6 5.37 11.55 -14.20
CA TYR A 6 6.40 11.77 -13.18
C TYR A 6 5.79 11.83 -11.80
N ILE A 7 6.47 11.24 -10.83
CA ILE A 7 6.21 11.49 -9.40
C ILE A 7 6.96 12.76 -8.99
N VAL A 8 6.23 13.68 -8.37
CA VAL A 8 6.78 14.98 -7.92
C VAL A 8 6.92 15.04 -6.41
N GLU A 9 5.92 14.53 -5.68
CA GLU A 9 5.95 14.45 -4.22
C GLU A 9 5.21 13.21 -3.75
N ALA A 10 5.64 12.69 -2.59
CA ALA A 10 5.00 11.55 -1.95
C ALA A 10 5.14 11.68 -0.43
N VAL A 11 4.01 11.51 0.27
CA VAL A 11 3.93 11.64 1.72
C VAL A 11 3.03 10.55 2.31
N ARG A 12 3.27 10.22 3.57
CA ARG A 12 2.41 9.30 4.34
C ARG A 12 2.28 9.75 5.79
N THR A 13 1.24 9.32 6.45
CA THR A 13 1.22 9.31 7.91
C THR A 13 2.10 8.18 8.44
N ALA A 14 2.46 8.21 9.70
CA ALA A 14 2.88 7.01 10.38
C ALA A 14 1.75 5.96 10.34
N GLY A 15 2.09 4.68 10.37
CA GLY A 15 1.13 3.61 10.56
C GLY A 15 0.70 3.52 12.01
N GLY A 16 -0.58 3.80 12.28
CA GLY A 16 -1.19 3.59 13.59
C GLY A 16 -1.47 2.11 13.80
N LYS A 17 -1.11 1.55 14.97
CA LYS A 17 -1.52 0.19 15.30
C LYS A 17 -3.02 0.12 15.62
N ARG A 18 -3.60 -1.07 15.58
CA ARG A 18 -4.99 -1.29 16.00
C ARG A 18 -5.25 -0.68 17.38
N ASP A 19 -6.33 0.12 17.46
CA ASP A 19 -6.74 0.85 18.66
C ASP A 19 -5.62 1.77 19.23
N GLY A 20 -4.70 2.20 18.34
CA GLY A 20 -3.56 3.06 18.66
C GLY A 20 -3.86 4.55 18.50
N LYS A 21 -2.80 5.31 18.26
CA LYS A 21 -2.86 6.79 18.26
C LYS A 21 -3.71 7.37 17.16
N LEU A 22 -3.80 6.69 15.99
CA LEU A 22 -4.61 7.15 14.85
C LEU A 22 -6.04 6.61 14.85
N SER A 23 -6.42 5.74 15.80
CA SER A 23 -7.71 5.02 15.82
C SER A 23 -8.95 5.92 15.91
N LEU A 24 -8.82 7.12 16.44
CA LEU A 24 -9.91 8.09 16.58
C LEU A 24 -9.98 9.11 15.44
N TRP A 25 -9.04 9.05 14.49
CA TRP A 25 -9.08 9.93 13.33
C TRP A 25 -10.21 9.54 12.38
N HIS A 26 -11.03 10.53 12.00
CA HIS A 26 -11.98 10.33 10.92
C HIS A 26 -11.22 10.14 9.59
N PRO A 27 -11.55 9.13 8.76
CA PRO A 27 -10.79 8.82 7.54
C PRO A 27 -10.67 10.01 6.58
N ALA A 28 -11.73 10.82 6.44
CA ALA A 28 -11.70 12.02 5.62
C ALA A 28 -10.67 13.04 6.14
N ASP A 29 -10.62 13.26 7.45
CA ASP A 29 -9.68 14.22 8.05
C ASP A 29 -8.23 13.72 7.95
N LEU A 30 -8.01 12.40 8.12
CA LEU A 30 -6.68 11.81 7.96
C LEU A 30 -6.22 11.87 6.50
N GLY A 31 -7.12 11.62 5.55
CA GLY A 31 -6.88 11.80 4.12
C GLY A 31 -6.60 13.25 3.74
N ALA A 32 -7.30 14.21 4.35
CA ALA A 32 -7.05 15.63 4.15
C ALA A 32 -5.64 16.05 4.56
N LYS A 33 -5.08 15.46 5.64
CA LYS A 33 -3.71 15.78 6.09
C LYS A 33 -2.65 15.50 5.03
N VAL A 34 -2.73 14.38 4.33
CA VAL A 34 -1.76 14.06 3.28
C VAL A 34 -1.97 14.88 2.02
N LEU A 35 -3.19 15.33 1.73
CA LEU A 35 -3.48 16.26 0.63
C LEU A 35 -2.86 17.63 0.92
N ASP A 36 -3.15 18.20 2.09
CA ASP A 36 -2.62 19.50 2.52
C ASP A 36 -1.10 19.51 2.54
N GLU A 37 -0.48 18.44 3.03
CA GLU A 37 0.99 18.34 3.10
C GLU A 37 1.64 18.31 1.72
N ILE A 38 1.07 17.60 0.74
CA ILE A 38 1.63 17.55 -0.64
C ILE A 38 1.71 18.95 -1.23
N THR A 39 0.62 19.71 -1.15
CA THR A 39 0.59 21.07 -1.72
C THR A 39 1.46 22.05 -0.92
N ALA A 40 1.52 21.89 0.40
CA ALA A 40 2.39 22.70 1.26
C ALA A 40 3.87 22.47 0.96
N ARG A 41 4.33 21.22 0.76
CA ARG A 41 5.72 20.91 0.41
C ARG A 41 6.15 21.50 -0.94
N LEU A 42 5.21 21.64 -1.86
CA LEU A 42 5.45 22.16 -3.20
C LEU A 42 5.19 23.66 -3.32
N ASP A 43 4.69 24.31 -2.25
CA ASP A 43 4.24 25.72 -2.28
C ASP A 43 3.30 25.98 -3.47
N MET A 44 2.38 25.02 -3.75
CA MET A 44 1.49 25.06 -4.90
C MET A 44 0.06 25.38 -4.50
N ASP A 45 -0.66 26.07 -5.41
CA ASP A 45 -2.10 26.27 -5.27
C ASP A 45 -2.84 24.94 -5.44
N PRO A 46 -3.57 24.44 -4.42
CA PRO A 46 -4.34 23.20 -4.52
C PRO A 46 -5.41 23.23 -5.63
N ALA A 47 -5.86 24.41 -6.08
CA ALA A 47 -6.79 24.55 -7.21
C ALA A 47 -6.21 24.06 -8.55
N LEU A 48 -4.89 23.85 -8.65
CA LEU A 48 -4.22 23.33 -9.83
C LEU A 48 -4.32 21.80 -9.96
N VAL A 49 -4.81 21.09 -8.93
CA VAL A 49 -5.02 19.64 -8.97
C VAL A 49 -6.27 19.33 -9.78
N ASP A 50 -6.11 18.57 -10.86
CA ASP A 50 -7.20 18.20 -11.77
C ASP A 50 -8.11 17.10 -11.19
N ASP A 51 -7.56 16.19 -10.36
CA ASP A 51 -8.32 15.12 -9.70
C ASP A 51 -7.57 14.50 -8.52
N VAL A 52 -8.31 13.91 -7.58
CA VAL A 52 -7.79 13.10 -6.48
C VAL A 52 -8.41 11.71 -6.54
N VAL A 53 -7.58 10.69 -6.70
CA VAL A 53 -8.02 9.30 -6.69
C VAL A 53 -7.50 8.62 -5.42
N PHE A 54 -8.39 8.19 -4.52
CA PHE A 54 -8.02 7.53 -3.27
C PHE A 54 -8.47 6.08 -3.23
N GLY A 55 -7.54 5.21 -2.82
CA GLY A 55 -7.83 3.84 -2.44
C GLY A 55 -8.49 3.77 -1.07
N CYS A 56 -9.54 2.96 -0.96
CA CYS A 56 -10.19 2.57 0.27
C CYS A 56 -10.92 1.25 0.05
N VAL A 57 -10.76 0.28 0.95
CA VAL A 57 -11.32 -1.07 0.78
C VAL A 57 -12.68 -1.19 1.44
N ASP A 58 -12.76 -0.98 2.74
CA ASP A 58 -14.01 -1.11 3.47
C ASP A 58 -14.82 0.20 3.43
N GLN A 59 -15.45 0.46 2.26
CA GLN A 59 -16.20 1.68 1.99
C GLN A 59 -17.59 1.65 2.64
N VAL A 60 -17.63 1.56 3.97
CA VAL A 60 -18.83 1.55 4.80
C VAL A 60 -18.67 2.52 5.96
N GLY A 61 -19.77 3.04 6.50
CA GLY A 61 -19.76 3.99 7.62
C GLY A 61 -18.92 5.24 7.31
N ALA A 62 -17.91 5.53 8.14
CA ALA A 62 -17.05 6.70 8.00
C ALA A 62 -16.21 6.72 6.72
N GLN A 63 -16.00 5.56 6.08
CA GLN A 63 -15.24 5.41 4.82
C GLN A 63 -16.15 5.36 3.58
N SER A 64 -17.46 5.47 3.72
CA SER A 64 -18.42 5.45 2.62
C SER A 64 -18.58 6.82 1.93
N GLY A 65 -19.37 6.84 0.87
CA GLY A 65 -19.77 8.08 0.20
C GLY A 65 -18.64 8.82 -0.51
N ASN A 66 -17.68 8.09 -1.12
CA ASN A 66 -16.52 8.65 -1.80
C ASN A 66 -15.56 9.35 -0.82
N VAL A 67 -14.75 8.58 -0.11
CA VAL A 67 -13.83 9.10 0.90
C VAL A 67 -12.81 10.10 0.32
N ALA A 68 -12.42 9.99 -0.96
CA ALA A 68 -11.57 10.96 -1.62
C ALA A 68 -12.22 12.34 -1.65
N ARG A 69 -13.48 12.41 -2.08
CA ARG A 69 -14.23 13.67 -2.08
C ARG A 69 -14.40 14.23 -0.66
N ASN A 70 -14.68 13.36 0.30
CA ASN A 70 -14.81 13.78 1.70
C ASN A 70 -13.47 14.31 2.25
N ALA A 71 -12.33 13.73 1.88
CA ALA A 71 -11.02 14.22 2.24
C ALA A 71 -10.72 15.60 1.63
N ILE A 72 -11.07 15.82 0.36
CA ILE A 72 -10.97 17.14 -0.28
C ILE A 72 -11.80 18.19 0.47
N LEU A 73 -13.05 17.86 0.80
CA LEU A 73 -13.93 18.78 1.53
C LEU A 73 -13.48 19.05 2.98
N SER A 74 -12.63 18.20 3.52
CA SER A 74 -12.01 18.32 4.85
C SER A 74 -10.65 19.02 4.83
N SER A 75 -10.08 19.24 3.65
CA SER A 75 -8.76 19.84 3.41
C SER A 75 -8.84 21.33 3.06
N SER A 76 -7.69 21.93 2.78
CA SER A 76 -7.58 23.29 2.25
C SER A 76 -7.93 23.41 0.75
N TYR A 77 -8.23 22.30 0.08
CA TYR A 77 -8.54 22.28 -1.36
C TYR A 77 -9.88 22.97 -1.64
N PRO A 78 -10.00 23.70 -2.76
CA PRO A 78 -11.28 24.28 -3.15
C PRO A 78 -12.27 23.20 -3.61
N GLU A 79 -13.56 23.49 -3.48
CA GLU A 79 -14.66 22.58 -3.87
C GLU A 79 -14.63 22.21 -5.36
N SER A 80 -13.93 22.98 -6.19
CA SER A 80 -13.77 22.72 -7.63
C SER A 80 -12.91 21.51 -7.94
N VAL A 81 -12.02 21.08 -7.02
CA VAL A 81 -11.22 19.87 -7.20
C VAL A 81 -12.10 18.64 -7.01
N PRO A 82 -12.23 17.77 -8.01
CA PRO A 82 -13.00 16.54 -7.90
C PRO A 82 -12.21 15.45 -7.14
N GLY A 83 -12.91 14.36 -6.80
CA GLY A 83 -12.25 13.18 -6.23
C GLY A 83 -13.09 11.93 -6.41
N THR A 84 -12.41 10.77 -6.44
CA THR A 84 -13.05 9.47 -6.55
C THR A 84 -12.36 8.42 -5.69
N SER A 85 -13.13 7.45 -5.19
CA SER A 85 -12.62 6.31 -4.41
C SER A 85 -12.49 5.07 -5.28
N VAL A 86 -11.45 4.29 -5.02
CA VAL A 86 -11.14 3.04 -5.74
C VAL A 86 -10.98 1.91 -4.73
N ASP A 87 -11.61 0.77 -5.02
CA ASP A 87 -11.33 -0.51 -4.37
C ASP A 87 -10.66 -1.46 -5.38
N ARG A 88 -9.44 -1.83 -5.11
CA ARG A 88 -8.69 -2.97 -5.64
C ARG A 88 -8.02 -3.70 -4.49
N GLN A 89 -8.78 -3.95 -3.45
CA GLN A 89 -8.31 -4.62 -2.25
C GLN A 89 -7.00 -4.00 -1.72
N CYS A 90 -6.03 -4.78 -1.30
CA CYS A 90 -4.73 -4.33 -0.78
C CYS A 90 -3.94 -3.39 -1.72
N GLY A 91 -4.20 -3.44 -3.03
CA GLY A 91 -3.57 -2.60 -4.06
C GLY A 91 -4.33 -1.32 -4.40
N SER A 92 -5.37 -0.93 -3.64
CA SER A 92 -6.26 0.18 -3.99
C SER A 92 -5.55 1.50 -4.26
N SER A 93 -4.64 1.95 -3.39
CA SER A 93 -3.89 3.20 -3.65
C SER A 93 -2.81 3.05 -4.72
N GLN A 94 -2.24 1.86 -4.95
CA GLN A 94 -1.39 1.66 -6.13
C GLN A 94 -2.22 1.75 -7.41
N GLN A 95 -3.46 1.23 -7.42
CA GLN A 95 -4.38 1.42 -8.54
C GLN A 95 -4.79 2.89 -8.70
N ALA A 96 -4.99 3.62 -7.62
CA ALA A 96 -5.24 5.06 -7.65
C ALA A 96 -4.07 5.82 -8.31
N ILE A 97 -2.82 5.48 -7.96
CA ILE A 97 -1.62 6.00 -8.61
C ILE A 97 -1.59 5.58 -10.10
N HIS A 98 -1.96 4.35 -10.46
CA HIS A 98 -2.04 3.92 -11.86
C HIS A 98 -3.08 4.73 -12.65
N PHE A 99 -4.22 5.05 -12.06
CA PHE A 99 -5.22 5.92 -12.70
C PHE A 99 -4.70 7.35 -12.86
N ALA A 100 -4.02 7.91 -11.85
CA ALA A 100 -3.34 9.20 -11.97
C ALA A 100 -2.30 9.21 -13.10
N ILE A 101 -1.46 8.17 -13.17
CA ILE A 101 -0.48 7.98 -14.25
C ILE A 101 -1.16 7.94 -15.61
N GLN A 102 -2.22 7.13 -15.76
CA GLN A 102 -2.95 6.99 -17.03
C GLN A 102 -3.62 8.30 -17.44
N ALA A 103 -4.18 9.05 -16.49
CA ALA A 103 -4.81 10.35 -16.75
C ALA A 103 -3.81 11.36 -17.30
N VAL A 104 -2.64 11.52 -16.64
CA VAL A 104 -1.62 12.47 -17.10
C VAL A 104 -0.92 12.00 -18.40
N MET A 105 -0.71 10.70 -18.58
CA MET A 105 -0.17 10.15 -19.84
C MET A 105 -1.11 10.29 -21.02
N SER A 106 -2.42 10.33 -20.79
CA SER A 106 -3.43 10.56 -21.84
C SER A 106 -3.50 12.02 -22.27
N GLY A 107 -2.96 12.96 -21.48
CA GLY A 107 -3.06 14.39 -21.69
C GLY A 107 -4.44 14.96 -21.39
N THR A 108 -5.35 14.20 -20.74
CA THR A 108 -6.66 14.73 -20.32
C THR A 108 -6.58 15.51 -19.02
N GLN A 109 -5.55 15.23 -18.20
CA GLN A 109 -5.24 15.92 -16.94
C GLN A 109 -3.72 16.09 -16.85
N ASP A 110 -3.26 17.10 -16.14
CA ASP A 110 -1.83 17.42 -16.03
C ASP A 110 -1.27 17.15 -14.64
N ILE A 111 -2.12 17.27 -13.60
CA ILE A 111 -1.74 17.16 -12.18
C ILE A 111 -2.79 16.34 -11.45
N VAL A 112 -2.45 15.13 -11.04
CA VAL A 112 -3.39 14.22 -10.36
C VAL A 112 -2.74 13.64 -9.11
N ILE A 113 -3.49 13.55 -8.01
CA ILE A 113 -3.04 12.88 -6.80
C ILE A 113 -3.63 11.46 -6.75
N GLY A 114 -2.74 10.46 -6.72
CA GLY A 114 -3.09 9.09 -6.39
C GLY A 114 -2.71 8.79 -4.94
N GLY A 115 -3.65 8.34 -4.13
CA GLY A 115 -3.39 8.08 -2.71
C GLY A 115 -4.39 7.11 -2.11
N GLY A 116 -4.53 7.14 -0.79
CA GLY A 116 -5.53 6.34 -0.11
C GLY A 116 -5.54 6.54 1.39
N VAL A 117 -6.59 6.07 2.01
CA VAL A 117 -6.79 6.10 3.45
C VAL A 117 -7.53 4.84 3.90
N GLU A 118 -7.13 4.31 5.03
CA GLU A 118 -7.86 3.26 5.74
C GLU A 118 -7.68 3.46 7.23
N VAL A 119 -8.77 3.50 7.99
CA VAL A 119 -8.75 3.54 9.46
C VAL A 119 -9.41 2.25 9.95
N MET A 120 -8.60 1.17 9.99
CA MET A 120 -9.08 -0.20 10.25
C MET A 120 -9.48 -0.40 11.72
N SER A 121 -9.10 0.51 12.61
CA SER A 121 -9.60 0.55 13.98
C SER A 121 -11.05 1.04 14.04
N MET A 122 -11.43 1.98 13.19
CA MET A 122 -12.80 2.53 13.12
C MET A 122 -13.71 1.68 12.23
N VAL A 123 -13.22 1.26 11.06
CA VAL A 123 -13.94 0.42 10.10
C VAL A 123 -13.13 -0.88 9.91
N PRO A 124 -13.49 -1.96 10.61
CA PRO A 124 -12.73 -3.21 10.59
C PRO A 124 -12.71 -3.87 9.20
N ILE A 125 -11.61 -4.59 8.92
CA ILE A 125 -11.47 -5.35 7.67
C ILE A 125 -12.67 -6.30 7.47
N GLY A 126 -13.27 -6.25 6.28
CA GLY A 126 -14.44 -7.05 5.90
C GLY A 126 -15.76 -6.47 6.38
N ALA A 127 -15.79 -5.27 6.97
CA ALA A 127 -17.01 -4.62 7.42
C ALA A 127 -18.02 -4.45 6.27
N SER A 128 -17.56 -4.06 5.07
CA SER A 128 -18.40 -3.91 3.88
C SER A 128 -19.14 -5.20 3.49
N VAL A 129 -18.50 -6.36 3.67
CA VAL A 129 -19.11 -7.68 3.41
C VAL A 129 -19.98 -8.13 4.56
N LYS A 130 -19.45 -8.04 5.79
CA LYS A 130 -20.16 -8.54 6.98
C LYS A 130 -21.43 -7.75 7.27
N ASP A 131 -21.35 -6.43 7.30
CA ASP A 131 -22.49 -5.58 7.62
C ASP A 131 -23.58 -5.67 6.55
N GLY A 132 -23.19 -5.78 5.28
CA GLY A 132 -24.11 -6.04 4.17
C GLY A 132 -24.81 -7.40 4.29
N TYR A 133 -24.06 -8.45 4.64
CA TYR A 133 -24.63 -9.78 4.87
C TYR A 133 -25.60 -9.81 6.06
N ASP A 134 -25.20 -9.22 7.20
CA ASP A 134 -26.03 -9.14 8.40
C ASP A 134 -27.32 -8.33 8.16
N ALA A 135 -27.28 -7.34 7.25
CA ALA A 135 -28.44 -6.57 6.80
C ALA A 135 -29.32 -7.29 5.76
N GLY A 136 -28.95 -8.49 5.34
CA GLY A 136 -29.71 -9.29 4.36
C GLY A 136 -29.46 -8.93 2.90
N HIS A 137 -28.36 -8.24 2.58
CA HIS A 137 -28.00 -7.85 1.21
C HIS A 137 -27.25 -8.95 0.43
N GLY A 138 -27.06 -10.13 1.02
CA GLY A 138 -26.39 -11.28 0.39
C GLY A 138 -24.88 -11.31 0.62
N PHE A 139 -24.24 -12.33 0.06
CA PHE A 139 -22.80 -12.55 0.19
C PHE A 139 -22.14 -12.52 -1.20
N PRO A 140 -21.00 -11.83 -1.39
CA PRO A 140 -20.45 -11.58 -2.74
C PRO A 140 -20.07 -12.85 -3.51
N PHE A 141 -19.73 -13.94 -2.81
CA PHE A 141 -19.35 -15.21 -3.43
C PHE A 141 -20.51 -16.20 -3.58
N ASP A 142 -21.75 -15.82 -3.24
CA ASP A 142 -22.94 -16.68 -3.38
C ASP A 142 -23.51 -16.76 -4.80
N SER A 143 -22.89 -16.08 -5.76
CA SER A 143 -23.23 -16.12 -7.18
C SER A 143 -23.18 -17.56 -7.72
N ASP A 144 -24.21 -17.97 -8.46
CA ASP A 144 -24.28 -19.31 -9.10
C ASP A 144 -23.11 -19.54 -10.05
N GLY A 145 -22.66 -18.51 -10.77
CA GLY A 145 -21.51 -18.58 -11.66
C GLY A 145 -20.20 -18.85 -10.92
N ILE A 146 -19.99 -18.21 -9.76
CA ILE A 146 -18.81 -18.45 -8.91
C ILE A 146 -18.84 -19.87 -8.35
N LYS A 147 -19.99 -20.30 -7.78
CA LYS A 147 -20.18 -21.63 -7.22
C LYS A 147 -20.01 -22.75 -8.26
N ALA A 148 -20.48 -22.53 -9.49
CA ALA A 148 -20.31 -23.48 -10.58
C ALA A 148 -18.84 -23.61 -11.03
N ARG A 149 -18.10 -22.50 -11.06
CA ARG A 149 -16.70 -22.48 -11.47
C ARG A 149 -15.74 -22.95 -10.39
N TYR A 150 -16.05 -22.70 -9.12
CA TYR A 150 -15.22 -23.04 -7.95
C TYR A 150 -16.04 -23.82 -6.90
N PRO A 151 -16.48 -25.03 -7.22
CA PRO A 151 -17.35 -25.80 -6.33
C PRO A 151 -16.64 -26.13 -5.02
N GLY A 152 -17.27 -25.76 -3.90
CA GLY A 152 -16.73 -26.03 -2.55
C GLY A 152 -15.52 -25.16 -2.14
N VAL A 153 -15.12 -24.18 -2.95
CA VAL A 153 -14.03 -23.26 -2.62
C VAL A 153 -14.56 -22.09 -1.81
N PHE A 154 -13.91 -21.82 -0.68
CA PHE A 154 -14.04 -20.58 0.07
C PHE A 154 -12.76 -19.74 -0.15
N PHE A 155 -12.91 -18.59 -0.79
CA PHE A 155 -11.78 -17.69 -1.04
C PHE A 155 -11.33 -17.04 0.26
N SER A 156 -10.10 -17.36 0.68
CA SER A 156 -9.51 -16.86 1.93
C SER A 156 -8.02 -16.57 1.73
N GLN A 157 -7.61 -15.35 2.09
CA GLN A 157 -6.19 -14.99 2.07
C GLN A 157 -5.33 -15.86 3.02
N PHE A 158 -5.90 -16.32 4.14
CA PHE A 158 -5.19 -17.21 5.07
C PHE A 158 -4.94 -18.58 4.43
N THR A 159 -5.96 -19.15 3.78
CA THR A 159 -5.80 -20.40 3.01
C THR A 159 -4.80 -20.19 1.87
N GLY A 160 -4.89 -19.07 1.16
CA GLY A 160 -3.94 -18.72 0.11
C GLY A 160 -2.49 -18.65 0.63
N ALA A 161 -2.26 -18.01 1.78
CA ALA A 161 -0.95 -17.91 2.41
C ALA A 161 -0.37 -19.29 2.77
N GLU A 162 -1.19 -20.20 3.34
CA GLU A 162 -0.77 -21.59 3.63
C GLU A 162 -0.43 -22.36 2.34
N LEU A 163 -1.22 -22.18 1.27
CA LEU A 163 -0.96 -22.81 -0.02
C LEU A 163 0.32 -22.29 -0.66
N VAL A 164 0.59 -20.99 -0.57
CA VAL A 164 1.85 -20.39 -1.04
C VAL A 164 3.02 -20.94 -0.24
N ALA A 165 2.96 -20.94 1.09
CA ALA A 165 4.02 -21.50 1.93
C ALA A 165 4.32 -22.97 1.55
N LYS A 166 3.27 -23.78 1.37
CA LYS A 166 3.40 -25.18 0.95
C LYS A 166 4.03 -25.34 -0.42
N LYS A 167 3.61 -24.53 -1.41
CA LYS A 167 4.08 -24.62 -2.81
C LYS A 167 5.58 -24.32 -2.92
N TRP A 168 6.08 -23.36 -2.14
CA TRP A 168 7.51 -22.98 -2.13
C TRP A 168 8.31 -23.64 -1.00
N ASN A 169 7.73 -24.64 -0.29
CA ASN A 169 8.38 -25.39 0.81
C ASN A 169 8.91 -24.44 1.91
N LEU A 170 8.18 -23.40 2.25
CA LEU A 170 8.52 -22.45 3.31
C LEU A 170 8.08 -23.01 4.66
N SER A 171 9.01 -23.20 5.57
CA SER A 171 8.72 -23.64 6.92
C SER A 171 8.19 -22.49 7.80
N ARG A 172 7.65 -22.82 8.96
CA ARG A 172 7.28 -21.85 9.98
C ARG A 172 8.47 -20.97 10.37
N GLU A 173 9.64 -21.58 10.53
CA GLU A 173 10.89 -20.92 10.88
C GLU A 173 11.31 -19.90 9.80
N ASP A 174 11.20 -20.25 8.51
CA ASP A 174 11.49 -19.33 7.41
C ASP A 174 10.59 -18.08 7.46
N LEU A 175 9.29 -18.28 7.74
CA LEU A 175 8.32 -17.19 7.82
C LEU A 175 8.55 -16.29 9.04
N ASP A 176 8.84 -16.90 10.19
CA ASP A 176 9.13 -16.16 11.43
C ASP A 176 10.46 -15.42 11.34
N GLN A 177 11.48 -16.00 10.67
CA GLN A 177 12.74 -15.32 10.41
C GLN A 177 12.55 -14.09 9.52
N PHE A 178 11.75 -14.20 8.45
CA PHE A 178 11.45 -13.07 7.58
C PHE A 178 10.68 -11.97 8.34
N ALA A 179 9.74 -12.34 9.20
CA ALA A 179 9.01 -11.39 10.04
C ALA A 179 9.94 -10.65 11.01
N LEU A 180 10.88 -11.38 11.64
CA LEU A 180 11.90 -10.78 12.49
C LEU A 180 12.77 -9.79 11.71
N GLU A 181 13.24 -10.16 10.52
CA GLU A 181 14.03 -9.29 9.64
C GLU A 181 13.27 -8.01 9.28
N SER A 182 11.96 -8.10 8.98
CA SER A 182 11.12 -6.93 8.71
C SER A 182 11.11 -5.96 9.89
N HIS A 183 10.90 -6.44 11.12
CA HIS A 183 10.94 -5.61 12.32
C HIS A 183 12.33 -5.01 12.58
N GLN A 184 13.40 -5.78 12.42
CA GLN A 184 14.77 -5.30 12.60
C GLN A 184 15.14 -4.20 11.60
N LYS A 185 14.79 -4.39 10.32
CA LYS A 185 14.99 -3.37 9.28
C LYS A 185 14.22 -2.10 9.59
N ALA A 186 12.95 -2.21 9.99
CA ALA A 186 12.11 -1.06 10.33
C ALA A 186 12.62 -0.31 11.58
N ALA A 187 13.06 -1.03 12.60
CA ALA A 187 13.66 -0.45 13.80
C ALA A 187 14.94 0.34 13.45
N ASN A 188 15.84 -0.28 12.68
CA ASN A 188 17.06 0.36 12.22
C ASN A 188 16.79 1.62 11.37
N ALA A 189 15.84 1.53 10.43
CA ALA A 189 15.46 2.68 9.59
C ALA A 189 14.88 3.83 10.43
N THR A 190 14.10 3.52 11.46
CA THR A 190 13.56 4.52 12.40
C THR A 190 14.66 5.17 13.22
N GLU A 191 15.59 4.39 13.78
CA GLU A 191 16.72 4.91 14.56
C GLU A 191 17.65 5.79 13.71
N LEU A 192 17.85 5.43 12.45
CA LEU A 192 18.64 6.18 11.47
C LEU A 192 17.88 7.32 10.80
N LYS A 193 16.61 7.55 11.18
CA LYS A 193 15.74 8.62 10.68
C LYS A 193 15.50 8.60 9.16
N TYR A 194 15.47 7.40 8.56
CA TYR A 194 15.22 7.27 7.13
C TYR A 194 13.79 7.65 6.74
N PHE A 195 12.85 7.57 7.69
CA PHE A 195 11.44 7.93 7.50
C PHE A 195 11.10 9.41 7.73
N ASP A 196 12.03 10.23 8.26
CA ASP A 196 11.73 11.61 8.67
C ASP A 196 11.25 12.51 7.52
N ARG A 197 11.67 12.23 6.27
CA ARG A 197 11.25 12.99 5.09
C ARG A 197 9.92 12.54 4.52
N GLU A 198 9.49 11.33 4.80
CA GLU A 198 8.28 10.74 4.23
C GLU A 198 7.08 10.79 5.18
N ILE A 199 7.30 10.71 6.49
CA ILE A 199 6.24 10.75 7.49
C ILE A 199 5.83 12.19 7.78
N LEU A 200 4.56 12.48 7.52
CA LEU A 200 3.90 13.69 8.00
C LEU A 200 3.58 13.54 9.50
N PRO A 201 4.10 14.42 10.38
CA PRO A 201 3.69 14.45 11.76
C PRO A 201 2.20 14.79 11.91
N VAL A 202 1.44 13.95 12.59
CA VAL A 202 0.00 14.15 12.82
C VAL A 202 -0.28 14.26 14.31
N GLN A 203 -0.96 15.33 14.71
CA GLN A 203 -1.40 15.48 16.10
C GLN A 203 -2.58 14.53 16.36
N ALA A 204 -2.40 13.57 17.23
CA ALA A 204 -3.43 12.61 17.61
C ALA A 204 -3.89 12.86 19.04
N LYS A 205 -5.08 12.37 19.33
CA LYS A 205 -5.67 12.43 20.65
C LYS A 205 -6.01 11.01 21.10
N ASN A 206 -5.41 10.58 22.20
CA ASN A 206 -5.69 9.26 22.74
C ASN A 206 -7.08 9.19 23.42
N ALA A 207 -7.47 8.00 23.89
CA ALA A 207 -8.78 7.79 24.53
C ALA A 207 -8.97 8.63 25.80
N GLU A 208 -7.89 8.97 26.50
CA GLU A 208 -7.88 9.84 27.70
C GLU A 208 -7.92 11.34 27.34
N GLY A 209 -7.90 11.68 26.04
CA GLY A 209 -7.92 13.05 25.56
C GLY A 209 -6.57 13.76 25.60
N ILE A 210 -5.46 13.03 25.82
CA ILE A 210 -4.10 13.56 25.78
C ILE A 210 -3.70 13.71 24.30
N GLU A 211 -3.26 14.91 23.94
CA GLU A 211 -2.75 15.21 22.61
C GLU A 211 -1.28 14.86 22.51
N GLU A 212 -0.91 14.15 21.45
CA GLU A 212 0.48 13.81 21.17
C GLU A 212 0.76 13.85 19.66
N MET A 213 2.02 14.14 19.29
CA MET A 213 2.45 14.12 17.91
C MET A 213 2.87 12.71 17.49
N VAL A 214 2.23 12.17 16.47
CA VAL A 214 2.56 10.85 15.90
C VAL A 214 3.54 11.05 14.75
N THR A 215 4.77 10.57 14.95
CA THR A 215 5.91 10.78 14.04
C THR A 215 6.60 9.47 13.66
N ALA A 216 6.17 8.33 14.18
CA ALA A 216 6.76 7.02 13.94
C ALA A 216 5.70 5.93 13.85
N ASP A 217 5.96 4.92 13.01
CA ASP A 217 5.08 3.76 12.85
C ASP A 217 4.96 2.99 14.18
N GLU A 218 3.73 2.80 14.68
CA GLU A 218 3.46 2.17 15.97
C GLU A 218 3.58 0.64 15.93
N GLY A 219 3.58 0.05 14.74
CA GLY A 219 3.61 -1.40 14.56
C GLY A 219 4.97 -2.05 14.84
N ILE A 220 6.05 -1.27 14.85
CA ILE A 220 7.42 -1.77 14.98
C ILE A 220 7.64 -2.40 16.36
N ARG A 221 8.05 -3.66 16.37
CA ARG A 221 8.41 -4.39 17.60
C ARG A 221 9.92 -4.37 17.77
N PHE A 222 10.45 -3.40 18.50
CA PHE A 222 11.89 -3.25 18.76
C PHE A 222 12.49 -4.43 19.55
N ASP A 223 11.66 -5.18 20.26
CA ASP A 223 12.02 -6.34 21.07
C ASP A 223 11.59 -7.68 20.42
N ALA A 224 11.35 -7.70 19.10
CA ALA A 224 11.01 -8.92 18.36
C ALA A 224 12.13 -9.96 18.49
N SER A 225 11.74 -11.24 18.65
CA SER A 225 12.67 -12.36 18.68
C SER A 225 12.03 -13.62 18.12
N LEU A 226 12.85 -14.56 17.60
CA LEU A 226 12.34 -15.84 17.11
C LEU A 226 11.59 -16.62 18.20
N GLU A 227 12.04 -16.54 19.45
CA GLU A 227 11.38 -17.22 20.57
C GLU A 227 9.95 -16.71 20.77
N LYS A 228 9.75 -15.38 20.72
CA LYS A 228 8.40 -14.77 20.82
C LYS A 228 7.52 -15.16 19.63
N LEU A 229 8.06 -15.17 18.42
CA LEU A 229 7.34 -15.55 17.21
C LEU A 229 6.96 -17.03 17.23
N ALA A 230 7.90 -17.92 17.59
CA ALA A 230 7.66 -19.36 17.69
C ALA A 230 6.55 -19.72 18.69
N GLY A 231 6.37 -18.90 19.76
CA GLY A 231 5.31 -19.08 20.74
C GLY A 231 3.89 -18.72 20.25
N LEU A 232 3.74 -18.13 19.06
CA LEU A 232 2.44 -17.73 18.51
C LEU A 232 1.67 -18.92 17.93
N LYS A 233 0.37 -18.95 18.19
CA LYS A 233 -0.53 -19.97 17.62
C LYS A 233 -0.72 -19.74 16.12
N THR A 234 -0.78 -20.84 15.37
CA THR A 234 -1.15 -20.81 13.95
C THR A 234 -2.61 -20.42 13.76
N VAL A 235 -2.92 -19.74 12.67
CA VAL A 235 -4.30 -19.36 12.31
C VAL A 235 -5.14 -20.59 11.96
N SER A 236 -4.51 -21.57 11.29
CA SER A 236 -5.14 -22.85 10.95
C SER A 236 -4.45 -23.98 11.71
N GLU A 237 -5.19 -25.01 12.12
CA GLU A 237 -4.62 -26.19 12.77
C GLU A 237 -3.61 -26.89 11.84
N GLY A 238 -2.41 -27.12 12.34
CA GLY A 238 -1.31 -27.70 11.56
C GLY A 238 -0.71 -26.78 10.47
N GLY A 239 -1.13 -25.51 10.42
CA GLY A 239 -0.60 -24.52 9.51
C GLY A 239 0.72 -23.90 9.97
N VAL A 240 1.26 -22.97 9.15
CA VAL A 240 2.50 -22.23 9.41
C VAL A 240 2.27 -20.72 9.56
N ILE A 241 1.07 -20.22 9.21
CA ILE A 241 0.72 -18.80 9.29
C ILE A 241 0.26 -18.43 10.71
N THR A 242 0.79 -17.33 11.22
CA THR A 242 0.46 -16.76 12.53
C THR A 242 0.23 -15.26 12.43
N ALA A 243 -0.25 -14.65 13.50
CA ALA A 243 -0.33 -13.20 13.61
C ALA A 243 1.06 -12.51 13.56
N GLY A 244 2.16 -13.24 13.83
CA GLY A 244 3.53 -12.70 13.80
C GLY A 244 4.15 -12.67 12.42
N ASN A 245 3.71 -13.54 11.50
CA ASN A 245 4.21 -13.61 10.13
C ASN A 245 3.15 -13.18 9.08
N ALA A 246 2.17 -12.39 9.54
CA ALA A 246 1.17 -11.69 8.75
C ALA A 246 1.23 -10.17 9.03
N SER A 247 0.69 -9.37 8.11
CA SER A 247 0.62 -7.92 8.26
C SER A 247 -0.29 -7.50 9.42
N GLN A 248 -0.06 -6.30 9.94
CA GLN A 248 -0.82 -5.76 11.06
C GLN A 248 -2.05 -4.98 10.59
N ILE A 249 -3.13 -5.03 11.37
CA ILE A 249 -4.26 -4.09 11.30
C ILE A 249 -3.73 -2.69 11.60
N THR A 250 -3.99 -1.75 10.70
CA THR A 250 -3.29 -0.45 10.72
C THR A 250 -4.21 0.66 10.26
N ASP A 251 -4.03 1.83 10.88
CA ASP A 251 -4.66 3.08 10.49
C ASP A 251 -3.64 3.95 9.75
N GLY A 252 -4.02 4.57 8.63
CA GLY A 252 -3.09 5.44 7.92
C GLY A 252 -3.61 6.00 6.61
N ALA A 253 -2.92 7.04 6.14
CA ALA A 253 -3.14 7.66 4.83
C ALA A 253 -1.81 7.93 4.14
N ALA A 254 -1.82 7.94 2.80
CA ALA A 254 -0.67 8.30 1.99
C ALA A 254 -1.14 8.88 0.65
N ALA A 255 -0.32 9.75 0.05
CA ALA A 255 -0.61 10.36 -1.23
C ALA A 255 0.65 10.60 -2.05
N VAL A 256 0.50 10.50 -3.36
CA VAL A 256 1.56 10.68 -4.38
C VAL A 256 1.03 11.62 -5.45
N LEU A 257 1.74 12.72 -5.69
CA LEU A 257 1.41 13.67 -6.75
C LEU A 257 2.10 13.25 -8.04
N VAL A 258 1.30 13.08 -9.09
CA VAL A 258 1.72 12.66 -10.42
C VAL A 258 1.42 13.77 -11.42
N CYS A 259 2.42 14.12 -12.23
CA CYS A 259 2.31 15.13 -13.28
C CYS A 259 2.81 14.61 -14.63
N ASN A 260 2.32 15.23 -15.73
CA ASN A 260 3.01 15.27 -17.01
C ASN A 260 3.95 16.50 -17.10
N GLU A 261 4.59 16.72 -18.24
CA GLU A 261 5.49 17.88 -18.42
C GLU A 261 4.74 19.24 -18.33
N ALA A 262 3.49 19.29 -18.73
CA ALA A 262 2.68 20.50 -18.61
C ALA A 262 2.36 20.80 -17.14
N GLY A 263 2.02 19.78 -16.37
CA GLY A 263 1.81 19.90 -14.93
C GLY A 263 3.06 20.36 -14.18
N LEU A 264 4.24 19.77 -14.48
CA LEU A 264 5.51 20.20 -13.89
C LEU A 264 5.77 21.70 -14.12
N LYS A 265 5.50 22.18 -15.34
CA LYS A 265 5.65 23.61 -15.68
C LYS A 265 4.66 24.50 -14.92
N LYS A 266 3.40 24.05 -14.78
CA LYS A 266 2.36 24.82 -14.07
C LYS A 266 2.71 25.06 -12.60
N ILE A 267 3.28 24.07 -11.93
CA ILE A 267 3.66 24.17 -10.52
C ILE A 267 5.14 24.52 -10.29
N ASN A 268 5.90 24.73 -11.35
CA ASN A 268 7.33 25.01 -11.29
C ASN A 268 8.12 24.02 -10.44
N ALA A 269 7.81 22.73 -10.57
CA ALA A 269 8.43 21.65 -9.81
C ALA A 269 9.36 20.78 -10.65
N ASN A 270 10.32 20.16 -10.00
CA ASN A 270 11.18 19.15 -10.59
C ASN A 270 10.63 17.76 -10.33
N PRO A 271 10.68 16.83 -11.30
CA PRO A 271 10.28 15.46 -11.09
C PRO A 271 11.29 14.73 -10.20
N ARG A 272 10.81 13.89 -9.28
CA ARG A 272 11.64 13.02 -8.43
C ARG A 272 11.86 11.65 -9.07
N ALA A 273 10.83 11.12 -9.72
CA ALA A 273 10.92 9.86 -10.49
C ALA A 273 10.05 9.90 -11.75
N GLU A 274 10.51 9.22 -12.80
CA GLU A 274 9.73 8.90 -14.01
C GLU A 274 9.05 7.55 -13.84
N ILE A 275 7.81 7.43 -14.26
CA ILE A 275 7.12 6.14 -14.35
C ILE A 275 7.61 5.40 -15.59
N VAL A 276 8.21 4.23 -15.39
CA VAL A 276 8.75 3.39 -16.48
C VAL A 276 7.70 2.43 -16.98
N SER A 277 7.01 1.75 -16.06
CA SER A 277 5.94 0.82 -16.42
C SER A 277 4.97 0.62 -15.27
N ILE A 278 3.73 0.29 -15.63
CA ILE A 278 2.69 -0.17 -14.72
C ILE A 278 2.08 -1.46 -15.25
N SER A 279 1.67 -2.34 -14.37
CA SER A 279 0.97 -3.57 -14.74
C SER A 279 -0.14 -3.90 -13.76
N VAL A 280 -1.20 -4.49 -14.28
CA VAL A 280 -2.28 -5.10 -13.51
C VAL A 280 -2.55 -6.47 -14.11
N VAL A 281 -2.74 -7.47 -13.25
CA VAL A 281 -2.99 -8.86 -13.65
C VAL A 281 -4.07 -9.50 -12.79
N GLY A 282 -4.75 -10.50 -13.36
CA GLY A 282 -5.48 -11.51 -12.61
C GLY A 282 -4.66 -12.80 -12.56
N ASP A 283 -4.77 -13.52 -11.45
CA ASP A 283 -4.11 -14.79 -11.19
C ASP A 283 -5.08 -15.77 -10.50
N ASP A 284 -4.62 -16.91 -10.06
CA ASP A 284 -5.43 -17.94 -9.39
C ASP A 284 -6.07 -17.39 -8.10
N PRO A 285 -7.40 -17.30 -8.01
CA PRO A 285 -8.08 -16.75 -6.84
C PRO A 285 -8.03 -17.66 -5.60
N VAL A 286 -7.65 -18.93 -5.76
CA VAL A 286 -7.52 -19.89 -4.64
C VAL A 286 -6.16 -19.70 -3.96
N TYR A 287 -5.08 -19.60 -4.74
CA TYR A 287 -3.78 -19.18 -4.23
C TYR A 287 -3.79 -17.71 -3.81
N MET A 288 -4.57 -16.88 -4.49
CA MET A 288 -4.87 -15.47 -4.20
C MET A 288 -3.64 -14.54 -4.15
N LEU A 289 -2.54 -14.97 -3.54
CA LEU A 289 -1.41 -14.12 -3.15
C LEU A 289 -0.19 -14.26 -4.07
N THR A 290 -0.29 -15.03 -5.15
CA THR A 290 0.80 -15.23 -6.14
C THR A 290 0.87 -14.14 -7.21
N GLY A 291 -0.14 -13.32 -7.33
CA GLY A 291 -0.28 -12.29 -8.35
C GLY A 291 0.91 -11.32 -8.50
N PRO A 292 1.66 -10.92 -7.45
CA PRO A 292 2.86 -10.09 -7.57
C PRO A 292 3.91 -10.67 -8.53
N ILE A 293 3.99 -12.00 -8.67
CA ILE A 293 4.93 -12.69 -9.57
C ILE A 293 4.62 -12.34 -11.03
N PRO A 294 3.46 -12.70 -11.60
CA PRO A 294 3.13 -12.33 -12.98
C PRO A 294 3.01 -10.82 -13.20
N ALA A 295 2.60 -10.04 -12.19
CA ALA A 295 2.55 -8.59 -12.30
C ALA A 295 3.96 -8.00 -12.50
N SER A 296 4.95 -8.45 -11.72
CA SER A 296 6.34 -8.01 -11.84
C SER A 296 6.97 -8.43 -13.18
N HIS A 297 6.76 -9.69 -13.61
CA HIS A 297 7.22 -10.12 -14.93
C HIS A 297 6.66 -9.26 -16.08
N LYS A 298 5.37 -8.93 -15.99
CA LYS A 298 4.72 -8.07 -16.98
C LYS A 298 5.29 -6.65 -16.96
N ALA A 299 5.49 -6.06 -15.75
CA ALA A 299 6.07 -4.73 -15.61
C ALA A 299 7.51 -4.66 -16.16
N LEU A 300 8.35 -5.64 -15.82
CA LEU A 300 9.72 -5.77 -16.31
C LEU A 300 9.76 -5.93 -17.84
N SER A 301 8.89 -6.76 -18.39
CA SER A 301 8.77 -6.94 -19.85
C SER A 301 8.38 -5.66 -20.57
N VAL A 302 7.41 -4.91 -20.05
CA VAL A 302 6.98 -3.61 -20.63
C VAL A 302 8.11 -2.58 -20.55
N ALA A 303 8.87 -2.58 -19.46
CA ALA A 303 10.03 -1.72 -19.26
C ALA A 303 11.25 -2.12 -20.10
N ASN A 304 11.26 -3.32 -20.67
CA ASN A 304 12.44 -3.96 -21.28
C ASN A 304 13.63 -4.01 -20.30
N LEU A 305 13.34 -4.36 -19.05
CA LEU A 305 14.29 -4.55 -17.95
C LEU A 305 14.27 -5.99 -17.44
N SER A 306 15.36 -6.41 -16.83
CA SER A 306 15.46 -7.63 -16.05
C SER A 306 15.35 -7.32 -14.55
N ILE A 307 15.20 -8.34 -13.71
CA ILE A 307 15.18 -8.16 -12.25
C ILE A 307 16.53 -7.63 -11.73
N ASP A 308 17.64 -7.96 -12.40
CA ASP A 308 18.99 -7.53 -12.02
C ASP A 308 19.20 -6.02 -12.22
N ASP A 309 18.46 -5.39 -13.14
CA ASP A 309 18.50 -3.95 -13.38
C ASP A 309 17.82 -3.12 -12.28
N ILE A 310 17.07 -3.77 -11.38
CA ILE A 310 16.33 -3.10 -10.33
C ILE A 310 17.19 -2.99 -9.07
N ASP A 311 17.27 -1.79 -8.51
CA ASP A 311 18.07 -1.49 -7.32
C ASP A 311 17.33 -1.76 -6.01
N LEU A 312 16.01 -1.57 -5.99
CA LEU A 312 15.15 -1.78 -4.82
C LEU A 312 13.82 -2.42 -5.19
N TYR A 313 13.34 -3.32 -4.32
CA TYR A 313 12.02 -3.93 -4.42
C TYR A 313 11.19 -3.64 -3.17
N GLU A 314 9.94 -3.20 -3.37
CA GLU A 314 8.91 -3.17 -2.33
C GLU A 314 7.80 -4.14 -2.71
N VAL A 315 7.78 -5.31 -2.07
CA VAL A 315 6.73 -6.31 -2.24
C VAL A 315 5.92 -6.38 -0.95
N ASN A 316 4.63 -6.08 -1.03
CA ASN A 316 3.80 -5.98 0.17
C ASN A 316 3.82 -7.26 1.00
N GLU A 317 4.11 -7.12 2.30
CA GLU A 317 4.19 -8.20 3.27
C GLU A 317 2.81 -8.51 3.88
N ALA A 318 1.79 -8.77 3.03
CA ALA A 318 0.49 -9.19 3.56
C ALA A 318 0.62 -10.44 4.44
N PHE A 319 1.46 -11.37 4.01
CA PHE A 319 1.94 -12.56 4.72
C PHE A 319 3.39 -12.85 4.29
N ALA A 320 4.21 -13.35 5.18
CA ALA A 320 5.63 -13.65 4.90
C ALA A 320 5.88 -14.54 3.66
N PRO A 321 5.05 -15.55 3.34
CA PRO A 321 5.27 -16.36 2.14
C PRO A 321 5.15 -15.56 0.83
N VAL A 322 4.47 -14.41 0.80
CA VAL A 322 4.27 -13.63 -0.44
C VAL A 322 5.60 -13.07 -0.98
N PRO A 323 6.35 -12.22 -0.25
CA PRO A 323 7.63 -11.71 -0.73
C PRO A 323 8.69 -12.82 -0.86
N LEU A 324 8.64 -13.88 -0.05
CA LEU A 324 9.56 -14.99 -0.14
C LEU A 324 9.36 -15.80 -1.44
N ALA A 325 8.11 -16.15 -1.77
CA ALA A 325 7.78 -16.83 -3.02
C ALA A 325 8.10 -15.96 -4.25
N TRP A 326 7.78 -14.66 -4.16
CA TRP A 326 8.11 -13.69 -5.21
C TRP A 326 9.62 -13.63 -5.46
N ALA A 327 10.43 -13.51 -4.41
CA ALA A 327 11.88 -13.45 -4.54
C ALA A 327 12.47 -14.74 -5.14
N ALA A 328 11.93 -15.90 -4.75
CA ALA A 328 12.35 -17.19 -5.29
C ALA A 328 12.05 -17.34 -6.79
N GLU A 329 10.84 -16.97 -7.23
CA GLU A 329 10.41 -17.07 -8.64
C GLU A 329 11.16 -16.10 -9.56
N LEU A 330 11.36 -14.86 -9.14
CA LEU A 330 12.08 -13.87 -9.91
C LEU A 330 13.60 -14.01 -9.80
N LYS A 331 14.07 -14.86 -8.89
CA LYS A 331 15.50 -14.97 -8.50
C LYS A 331 16.07 -13.63 -8.04
N ALA A 332 15.23 -12.86 -7.32
CA ALA A 332 15.56 -11.53 -6.88
C ALA A 332 16.56 -11.55 -5.69
N ASP A 333 17.44 -10.58 -5.66
CA ASP A 333 18.36 -10.38 -4.54
C ASP A 333 17.60 -9.89 -3.30
N ARG A 334 17.47 -10.75 -2.29
CA ARG A 334 16.76 -10.43 -1.05
C ARG A 334 17.35 -9.27 -0.26
N THR A 335 18.60 -8.90 -0.50
CA THR A 335 19.22 -7.73 0.16
C THR A 335 18.66 -6.41 -0.35
N LYS A 336 18.00 -6.42 -1.51
CA LYS A 336 17.30 -5.27 -2.11
C LYS A 336 15.80 -5.24 -1.78
N LEU A 337 15.28 -6.30 -1.09
CA LEU A 337 13.86 -6.47 -0.82
C LEU A 337 13.47 -5.87 0.52
N ASN A 338 12.47 -4.96 0.51
CA ASN A 338 11.88 -4.34 1.70
C ASN A 338 12.96 -3.91 2.69
N VAL A 339 13.88 -3.09 2.20
CA VAL A 339 15.14 -2.78 2.89
C VAL A 339 14.98 -2.00 4.19
N ASN A 340 13.83 -1.33 4.35
CA ASN A 340 13.44 -0.60 5.55
C ASN A 340 12.33 -1.32 6.34
N GLY A 341 12.17 -2.64 6.13
CA GLY A 341 11.01 -3.40 6.65
C GLY A 341 9.77 -3.19 5.77
N GLY A 342 8.70 -3.89 6.07
CA GLY A 342 7.45 -3.82 5.30
C GLY A 342 6.22 -3.95 6.20
N ALA A 343 5.11 -4.41 5.65
CA ALA A 343 3.80 -4.38 6.29
C ALA A 343 3.70 -5.15 7.62
N MET A 344 4.56 -6.15 7.86
CA MET A 344 4.61 -6.85 9.14
C MET A 344 5.13 -5.97 10.28
N ALA A 345 6.01 -5.01 9.97
CA ALA A 345 6.56 -4.06 10.93
C ALA A 345 5.89 -2.68 10.84
N LEU A 346 5.75 -2.14 9.64
CA LEU A 346 5.27 -0.78 9.38
C LEU A 346 3.73 -0.71 9.25
N GLY A 347 3.06 -1.86 9.21
CA GLY A 347 1.61 -1.95 9.09
C GLY A 347 1.07 -1.89 7.66
N HIS A 348 -0.21 -2.29 7.51
CA HIS A 348 -0.90 -2.45 6.23
C HIS A 348 -2.30 -1.81 6.26
N PRO A 349 -2.39 -0.45 6.22
CA PRO A 349 -3.68 0.23 6.04
C PRO A 349 -4.15 -0.04 4.60
N LEU A 350 -5.07 -1.00 4.41
CA LEU A 350 -5.37 -1.65 3.12
C LEU A 350 -5.42 -0.66 1.95
N GLY A 351 -6.36 0.28 2.00
CA GLY A 351 -6.57 1.26 0.93
C GLY A 351 -5.40 2.24 0.72
N ALA A 352 -4.60 2.49 1.74
CA ALA A 352 -3.46 3.41 1.68
C ALA A 352 -2.12 2.74 1.36
N THR A 353 -2.05 1.41 1.40
CA THR A 353 -0.77 0.68 1.36
C THR A 353 0.04 0.95 0.10
N GLY A 354 -0.59 0.98 -1.07
CA GLY A 354 0.13 1.20 -2.33
C GLY A 354 0.86 2.54 -2.37
N ALA A 355 0.22 3.60 -1.89
CA ALA A 355 0.83 4.93 -1.81
C ALA A 355 1.87 5.01 -0.69
N LYS A 356 1.64 4.32 0.43
CA LYS A 356 2.62 4.21 1.53
C LYS A 356 3.91 3.54 1.07
N LEU A 357 3.81 2.40 0.39
CA LEU A 357 4.97 1.69 -0.17
C LEU A 357 5.69 2.53 -1.24
N MET A 358 4.95 3.20 -2.13
CA MET A 358 5.53 4.08 -3.14
C MET A 358 6.30 5.24 -2.51
N THR A 359 5.77 5.81 -1.42
CA THR A 359 6.42 6.87 -0.68
C THR A 359 7.76 6.39 -0.10
N THR A 360 7.76 5.25 0.61
CA THR A 360 8.98 4.67 1.18
C THR A 360 9.98 4.29 0.09
N LEU A 361 9.51 3.65 -1.00
CA LEU A 361 10.35 3.24 -2.12
C LEU A 361 11.04 4.43 -2.80
N LEU A 362 10.30 5.53 -3.05
CA LEU A 362 10.85 6.74 -3.66
C LEU A 362 11.94 7.38 -2.81
N HIS A 363 11.66 7.58 -1.51
CA HIS A 363 12.62 8.20 -0.59
C HIS A 363 13.88 7.36 -0.39
N GLU A 364 13.73 6.03 -0.34
CA GLU A 364 14.87 5.12 -0.19
C GLU A 364 15.69 5.02 -1.48
N LEU A 365 15.04 5.05 -2.66
CA LEU A 365 15.72 5.08 -3.95
C LEU A 365 16.57 6.34 -4.10
N GLU A 366 16.07 7.50 -3.65
CA GLU A 366 16.84 8.76 -3.60
C GLU A 366 18.01 8.66 -2.62
N ARG A 367 17.75 8.16 -1.40
CA ARG A 367 18.76 8.07 -0.34
C ARG A 367 19.95 7.19 -0.73
N ARG A 368 19.69 6.13 -1.49
CA ARG A 368 20.71 5.20 -1.99
C ARG A 368 21.29 5.59 -3.35
N GLU A 369 20.80 6.67 -3.94
CA GLU A 369 21.18 7.08 -5.29
C GLU A 369 20.94 6.00 -6.36
N GLY A 370 19.99 5.07 -6.11
CA GLY A 370 19.59 4.03 -7.03
C GLY A 370 18.91 4.58 -8.28
N THR A 371 18.78 3.76 -9.30
CA THR A 371 18.20 4.16 -10.60
C THR A 371 16.79 3.66 -10.76
N TYR A 372 16.55 2.36 -10.57
CA TYR A 372 15.24 1.73 -10.79
C TYR A 372 14.72 1.09 -9.50
N ALA A 373 13.43 1.23 -9.27
CA ALA A 373 12.76 0.53 -8.19
C ALA A 373 11.45 -0.09 -8.67
N LEU A 374 11.08 -1.23 -8.08
CA LEU A 374 9.87 -1.99 -8.39
C LEU A 374 9.02 -2.15 -7.14
N GLN A 375 7.72 -1.82 -7.26
CA GLN A 375 6.70 -2.10 -6.25
C GLN A 375 5.72 -3.14 -6.76
N ALA A 376 5.31 -4.11 -5.91
CA ALA A 376 4.27 -5.07 -6.24
C ALA A 376 3.40 -5.40 -5.02
N ILE A 377 2.10 -5.56 -5.24
CA ILE A 377 1.11 -5.85 -4.18
C ILE A 377 0.20 -6.99 -4.62
N CYS A 378 -0.01 -7.98 -3.74
CA CYS A 378 -1.06 -8.99 -3.87
C CYS A 378 -2.40 -8.42 -3.39
N GLU A 379 -3.48 -8.84 -4.02
CA GLU A 379 -4.81 -8.31 -3.79
C GLU A 379 -5.82 -9.44 -3.58
N GLY A 380 -6.81 -9.20 -2.76
CA GLY A 380 -7.93 -10.13 -2.59
C GLY A 380 -8.55 -10.50 -3.93
N GLY A 381 -9.01 -11.77 -4.06
CA GLY A 381 -9.59 -12.27 -5.31
C GLY A 381 -8.58 -12.73 -6.36
N GLY A 382 -7.28 -12.77 -6.04
CA GLY A 382 -6.23 -13.24 -6.95
C GLY A 382 -5.90 -12.21 -8.03
N THR A 383 -5.82 -10.95 -7.67
CA THR A 383 -5.30 -9.88 -8.54
C THR A 383 -4.02 -9.31 -7.97
N ALA A 384 -3.29 -8.53 -8.77
CA ALA A 384 -2.10 -7.82 -8.35
C ALA A 384 -1.77 -6.67 -9.28
N ASN A 385 -1.08 -5.69 -8.74
CA ASN A 385 -0.46 -4.63 -9.54
C ASN A 385 1.05 -4.53 -9.26
N ALA A 386 1.80 -4.01 -10.25
CA ALA A 386 3.20 -3.66 -10.10
C ALA A 386 3.53 -2.36 -10.84
N THR A 387 4.50 -1.63 -10.30
CA THR A 387 4.98 -0.35 -10.84
C THR A 387 6.49 -0.34 -10.84
N ILE A 388 7.11 0.11 -11.94
CA ILE A 388 8.54 0.40 -12.01
C ILE A 388 8.72 1.90 -12.17
N ILE A 389 9.53 2.48 -11.30
CA ILE A 389 9.92 3.89 -11.32
C ILE A 389 11.42 4.02 -11.60
N LYS A 390 11.81 5.14 -12.20
CA LYS A 390 13.20 5.54 -12.43
C LYS A 390 13.46 6.87 -11.76
N ARG A 391 14.43 6.93 -10.86
CA ARG A 391 14.85 8.19 -10.24
C ARG A 391 15.32 9.21 -11.30
N VAL A 392 14.87 10.43 -11.18
CA VAL A 392 15.36 11.57 -11.96
C VAL A 392 16.50 12.25 -11.19
N VAL A 393 17.61 12.53 -11.86
CA VAL A 393 18.82 13.13 -11.29
C VAL A 393 18.91 14.60 -11.66
#